data_95ab695a5468f2047f67d6fe794df018
#
_entry.id   95ab695a5468f2047f67d6fe794df018
#
_cell.length_a   1.000
_cell.length_b   1.000
_cell.length_c   1.000
_cell.angle_alpha   90.00
_cell.angle_beta   90.00
_cell.angle_gamma   90.00
#
_symmetry.space_group_name_H-M   'P 1'
#
loop_
_entity.id
_entity.type
_entity.pdbx_description
1 polymer ?
#
loop_
_entity_poly.entity_id
_entity_poly.type
_entity_poly.pdbx_seq_one_letter_code
_entity_poly.pdbx_strand_id
1 'polypeptide(L)'
;MEQLDINQHNDDTICAVSTPAGVGGIAVVRVSGRDAVKCVMKSWRGADLNAVQTHTLHLGRIVDTDGETLDEVVAAVFRGPRSFTGEDVIELSCHGSLWVQQQLVALLIGNGCRAAEGGEFTRRAFMNGRLDLSQAEAVADVIASGSKAAHRIAVSQMRGGFSRMLSSLRERLLEFVSLMELELDFSEEDVEFADRTRLIAIAEEINTAVTRLADSFAVGNAIKNGFPVAIVGEPNAGKSTLLNRLLHDDKALVSDIRGTTRDVIEDTITLGGLTFRFIDTAGIRQTTDAIETMGIERTFKKLDEAAIILWMIDGTQPVANIATVAADILPHAEGKHLVAVINKIDCLSDADISALRSAVATAAPSAAIATISAKADIAVDSLEQSLIEAAAVADTDPNAVIVTNARHYDALLHAGEAIRRALDGLRSGISGDFVSQDIRECMHYLGEITGEITTHEILGSIFSRFCIGK
;
A
#
# COMPACT_ATOMS: atom_id res chain seq x y z
N MET A 1 17.77 12.51 -24.95
CA MET A 1 17.08 12.44 -23.65
C MET A 1 18.05 13.07 -22.67
N GLU A 2 17.80 14.32 -22.29
CA GLU A 2 18.64 15.07 -21.34
C GLU A 2 18.60 14.37 -19.99
N GLN A 3 19.77 14.05 -19.47
CA GLN A 3 19.94 13.65 -18.07
C GLN A 3 19.48 14.84 -17.21
N LEU A 4 18.29 14.74 -16.64
CA LEU A 4 17.81 15.67 -15.63
C LEU A 4 18.78 15.57 -14.43
N ASP A 5 19.59 16.58 -14.27
CA ASP A 5 20.56 16.72 -13.18
C ASP A 5 19.79 17.04 -11.89
N ILE A 6 19.46 16.00 -11.10
CA ILE A 6 18.65 16.10 -9.87
C ILE A 6 19.33 17.03 -8.85
N ASN A 7 20.64 17.22 -8.93
CA ASN A 7 21.36 18.13 -8.07
C ASN A 7 21.14 19.62 -8.39
N GLN A 8 20.74 19.97 -9.63
CA GLN A 8 20.43 21.37 -9.98
C GLN A 8 19.05 21.82 -9.49
N HIS A 9 18.11 20.90 -9.17
CA HIS A 9 16.76 21.24 -8.75
C HIS A 9 16.56 21.33 -7.23
N ASN A 10 17.59 21.07 -6.43
CA ASN A 10 17.46 21.13 -4.96
C ASN A 10 17.53 22.54 -4.37
N ASP A 11 17.98 23.55 -5.14
CA ASP A 11 18.12 24.93 -4.67
C ASP A 11 16.91 25.83 -4.99
N ASP A 12 15.99 25.37 -5.84
CA ASP A 12 14.82 26.15 -6.23
C ASP A 12 13.67 26.06 -5.20
N THR A 13 12.83 27.08 -5.18
CA THR A 13 11.62 27.10 -4.36
C THR A 13 10.44 26.62 -5.18
N ILE A 14 9.70 25.64 -4.66
CA ILE A 14 8.56 25.02 -5.32
C ILE A 14 7.23 25.38 -4.68
N CYS A 15 6.16 25.37 -5.47
CA CYS A 15 4.81 25.55 -4.96
C CYS A 15 3.81 24.62 -5.67
N ALA A 16 2.79 24.20 -4.94
CA ALA A 16 1.65 23.47 -5.48
C ALA A 16 0.43 23.53 -4.55
N VAL A 17 -0.75 23.25 -5.10
CA VAL A 17 -1.95 22.97 -4.30
C VAL A 17 -1.77 21.61 -3.63
N SER A 18 -1.90 21.56 -2.29
CA SER A 18 -1.72 20.34 -1.48
C SER A 18 -3.05 19.69 -1.06
N THR A 19 -4.18 20.34 -1.28
CA THR A 19 -5.51 19.78 -1.08
C THR A 19 -5.99 19.05 -2.34
N PRO A 20 -6.93 18.09 -2.23
CA PRO A 20 -7.51 17.43 -3.39
C PRO A 20 -8.10 18.44 -4.40
N ALA A 21 -8.03 18.11 -5.69
CA ALA A 21 -8.61 18.95 -6.74
C ALA A 21 -10.14 19.03 -6.59
N GLY A 22 -10.69 20.25 -6.68
CA GLY A 22 -12.12 20.48 -6.60
C GLY A 22 -12.46 21.80 -5.92
N VAL A 23 -13.77 22.05 -5.78
CA VAL A 23 -14.32 23.21 -5.05
C VAL A 23 -14.58 22.80 -3.61
N GLY A 24 -14.10 23.60 -2.65
CA GLY A 24 -14.30 23.38 -1.23
C GLY A 24 -14.32 24.67 -0.44
N GLY A 25 -14.55 24.60 0.88
CA GLY A 25 -14.48 25.78 1.75
C GLY A 25 -13.07 26.35 1.85
N ILE A 26 -12.06 25.46 1.88
CA ILE A 26 -10.64 25.80 2.05
C ILE A 26 -9.79 24.99 1.08
N ALA A 27 -8.75 25.62 0.53
CA ALA A 27 -7.66 24.96 -0.16
C ALA A 27 -6.33 25.41 0.44
N VAL A 28 -5.30 24.56 0.37
CA VAL A 28 -3.96 24.85 0.86
C VAL A 28 -2.99 24.84 -0.30
N VAL A 29 -2.27 25.95 -0.49
CA VAL A 29 -1.13 26.03 -1.41
C VAL A 29 0.14 25.99 -0.56
N ARG A 30 1.00 25.01 -0.85
CA ARG A 30 2.28 24.84 -0.15
C ARG A 30 3.42 25.41 -0.98
N VAL A 31 4.33 26.11 -0.30
CA VAL A 31 5.57 26.62 -0.85
C VAL A 31 6.71 26.05 -0.02
N SER A 32 7.73 25.46 -0.65
CA SER A 32 8.91 24.89 0.03
C SER A 32 10.18 25.28 -0.70
N GLY A 33 11.21 25.60 0.05
CA GLY A 33 12.54 25.91 -0.46
C GLY A 33 13.19 27.08 0.28
N ARG A 34 14.43 27.34 -0.08
CA ARG A 34 15.26 28.38 0.55
C ARG A 34 14.64 29.79 0.51
N ASP A 35 13.96 30.14 -0.59
CA ASP A 35 13.34 31.45 -0.78
C ASP A 35 11.82 31.43 -0.54
N ALA A 36 11.26 30.39 0.12
CA ALA A 36 9.81 30.23 0.30
C ALA A 36 9.16 31.49 0.91
N VAL A 37 9.72 31.98 2.01
CA VAL A 37 9.23 33.19 2.66
C VAL A 37 9.34 34.42 1.76
N LYS A 38 10.47 34.59 1.09
CA LYS A 38 10.73 35.72 0.19
C LYS A 38 9.77 35.75 -0.99
N CYS A 39 9.47 34.60 -1.59
CA CYS A 39 8.53 34.49 -2.69
C CYS A 39 7.10 34.84 -2.24
N VAL A 40 6.67 34.36 -1.08
CA VAL A 40 5.34 34.67 -0.52
C VAL A 40 5.22 36.14 -0.15
N MET A 41 6.24 36.73 0.50
CA MET A 41 6.23 38.10 0.96
C MET A 41 6.01 39.14 -0.15
N LYS A 42 6.36 38.84 -1.39
CA LYS A 42 6.13 39.77 -2.52
C LYS A 42 4.64 40.11 -2.69
N SER A 43 3.78 39.18 -2.48
CA SER A 43 2.32 39.32 -2.62
C SER A 43 1.56 39.30 -1.28
N TRP A 44 2.23 39.07 -0.19
CA TRP A 44 1.64 39.01 1.13
C TRP A 44 1.43 40.40 1.75
N ARG A 45 0.29 40.59 2.37
CA ARG A 45 -0.03 41.80 3.19
C ARG A 45 -0.57 41.34 4.55
N GLY A 46 0.24 41.48 5.57
CA GLY A 46 -0.01 41.07 6.94
C GLY A 46 1.24 41.21 7.81
N ALA A 47 1.38 40.33 8.81
CA ALA A 47 2.59 40.28 9.63
C ALA A 47 3.84 40.00 8.77
N ASP A 48 5.01 40.50 9.15
CA ASP A 48 6.26 40.17 8.47
C ASP A 48 6.63 38.71 8.73
N LEU A 49 6.41 37.86 7.73
CA LEU A 49 6.68 36.42 7.82
C LEU A 49 8.17 36.11 7.99
N ASN A 50 9.09 37.06 7.74
CA ASN A 50 10.53 36.87 8.03
C ASN A 50 10.78 36.89 9.53
N ALA A 51 10.05 37.71 10.28
CA ALA A 51 10.27 37.96 11.71
C ALA A 51 9.46 37.00 12.63
N VAL A 52 8.48 36.22 12.11
CA VAL A 52 7.65 35.40 12.93
C VAL A 52 8.32 34.06 13.30
N GLN A 53 7.89 33.50 14.41
CA GLN A 53 8.36 32.19 14.87
C GLN A 53 7.86 31.05 13.99
N THR A 54 8.60 29.94 13.98
CA THR A 54 8.15 28.71 13.34
C THR A 54 6.95 28.11 14.05
N HIS A 55 6.09 27.39 13.32
CA HIS A 55 4.84 26.76 13.82
C HIS A 55 3.82 27.79 14.31
N THR A 56 3.70 28.92 13.62
CA THR A 56 2.71 29.96 13.89
C THR A 56 1.80 30.21 12.69
N LEU A 57 0.61 30.71 12.94
CA LEU A 57 -0.41 31.04 11.95
C LEU A 57 -0.62 32.55 11.92
N HIS A 58 -0.73 33.12 10.73
CA HIS A 58 -0.91 34.55 10.53
C HIS A 58 -2.02 34.82 9.51
N LEU A 59 -3.01 35.61 9.91
CA LEU A 59 -4.04 36.10 9.00
C LEU A 59 -3.47 37.28 8.19
N GLY A 60 -3.76 37.26 6.89
CA GLY A 60 -3.36 38.33 5.98
C GLY A 60 -4.08 38.23 4.64
N ARG A 61 -3.60 38.98 3.66
CA ARG A 61 -4.17 39.02 2.31
C ARG A 61 -3.08 38.76 1.29
N ILE A 62 -3.44 38.07 0.22
CA ILE A 62 -2.64 38.01 -0.99
C ILE A 62 -3.14 39.07 -1.96
N VAL A 63 -2.21 39.84 -2.50
CA VAL A 63 -2.50 40.85 -3.55
C VAL A 63 -1.83 40.42 -4.85
N ASP A 64 -2.47 40.68 -5.93
CA ASP A 64 -1.96 40.43 -7.28
C ASP A 64 -0.92 41.50 -7.72
N THR A 65 -0.52 41.48 -8.98
CA THR A 65 0.44 42.41 -9.58
C THR A 65 -0.07 43.84 -9.66
N ASP A 66 -1.39 44.01 -9.71
CA ASP A 66 -2.06 45.31 -9.82
C ASP A 66 -2.37 45.91 -8.42
N GLY A 67 -2.09 45.14 -7.38
CA GLY A 67 -2.32 45.52 -5.98
C GLY A 67 -3.72 45.22 -5.47
N GLU A 68 -4.55 44.57 -6.29
CA GLU A 68 -5.89 44.14 -5.91
C GLU A 68 -5.83 42.90 -4.99
N THR A 69 -6.76 42.81 -4.04
CA THR A 69 -6.82 41.67 -3.16
C THR A 69 -7.36 40.44 -3.88
N LEU A 70 -6.49 39.42 -4.04
CA LEU A 70 -6.87 38.12 -4.59
C LEU A 70 -7.72 37.32 -3.59
N ASP A 71 -7.26 37.23 -2.33
CA ASP A 71 -7.95 36.51 -1.27
C ASP A 71 -7.46 36.90 0.12
N GLU A 72 -8.28 36.67 1.15
CA GLU A 72 -7.85 36.65 2.55
C GLU A 72 -7.41 35.23 2.92
N VAL A 73 -6.20 35.11 3.43
CA VAL A 73 -5.56 33.80 3.64
C VAL A 73 -4.92 33.70 5.02
N VAL A 74 -4.77 32.46 5.49
CA VAL A 74 -3.96 32.16 6.68
C VAL A 74 -2.67 31.53 6.25
N ALA A 75 -1.52 32.17 6.58
CA ALA A 75 -0.18 31.65 6.35
C ALA A 75 0.29 30.87 7.57
N ALA A 76 0.60 29.58 7.40
CA ALA A 76 1.31 28.77 8.38
C ALA A 76 2.80 28.74 8.03
N VAL A 77 3.65 29.07 9.01
CA VAL A 77 5.12 29.21 8.82
C VAL A 77 5.85 28.07 9.49
N PHE A 78 6.67 27.34 8.72
CA PHE A 78 7.53 26.27 9.21
C PHE A 78 8.96 26.53 8.76
N ARG A 79 9.88 26.68 9.72
CA ARG A 79 11.30 26.89 9.42
C ARG A 79 12.07 25.59 9.43
N GLY A 80 12.92 25.42 8.44
CA GLY A 80 13.85 24.31 8.41
C GLY A 80 14.76 24.27 9.66
N PRO A 81 15.17 23.07 10.11
CA PRO A 81 14.80 21.75 9.63
C PRO A 81 13.46 21.22 10.16
N ARG A 82 12.70 21.98 10.98
CA ARG A 82 11.43 21.56 11.61
C ARG A 82 10.24 21.85 10.70
N SER A 83 10.25 21.28 9.50
CA SER A 83 9.18 21.33 8.51
C SER A 83 9.00 19.93 7.89
N PHE A 84 8.04 19.78 6.98
CA PHE A 84 7.81 18.51 6.28
C PHE A 84 9.00 18.14 5.37
N THR A 85 9.46 19.08 4.55
CA THR A 85 10.57 18.87 3.61
C THR A 85 11.95 19.03 4.23
N GLY A 86 12.06 19.55 5.46
CA GLY A 86 13.34 19.98 6.06
C GLY A 86 13.79 21.38 5.63
N GLU A 87 13.13 21.99 4.65
CA GLU A 87 13.35 23.36 4.16
C GLU A 87 12.43 24.36 4.87
N ASP A 88 12.53 25.65 4.55
CA ASP A 88 11.48 26.61 4.90
C ASP A 88 10.21 26.31 4.12
N VAL A 89 9.08 26.19 4.82
CA VAL A 89 7.77 25.89 4.24
C VAL A 89 6.76 26.93 4.68
N ILE A 90 5.99 27.43 3.71
CA ILE A 90 4.80 28.24 3.96
C ILE A 90 3.58 27.51 3.39
N GLU A 91 2.55 27.35 4.21
CA GLU A 91 1.25 26.88 3.75
C GLU A 91 0.24 28.01 3.78
N LEU A 92 -0.33 28.31 2.63
CA LEU A 92 -1.34 29.36 2.45
C LEU A 92 -2.71 28.71 2.36
N SER A 93 -3.49 28.82 3.43
CA SER A 93 -4.90 28.41 3.44
C SER A 93 -5.75 29.51 2.84
N CYS A 94 -6.31 29.29 1.65
CA CYS A 94 -7.15 30.21 0.90
C CYS A 94 -8.57 29.63 0.73
N HIS A 95 -9.50 30.41 0.17
CA HIS A 95 -10.80 29.88 -0.23
C HIS A 95 -10.64 28.84 -1.34
N GLY A 96 -11.41 27.75 -1.26
CA GLY A 96 -11.29 26.57 -2.13
C GLY A 96 -11.90 26.75 -3.54
N SER A 97 -11.95 27.96 -4.07
CA SER A 97 -12.32 28.24 -5.46
C SER A 97 -11.17 27.79 -6.39
N LEU A 98 -11.49 27.06 -7.46
CA LEU A 98 -10.50 26.66 -8.47
C LEU A 98 -9.77 27.87 -9.06
N TRP A 99 -10.49 28.99 -9.27
CA TRP A 99 -9.90 30.21 -9.78
C TRP A 99 -8.88 30.81 -8.81
N VAL A 100 -9.23 30.92 -7.51
CA VAL A 100 -8.30 31.43 -6.46
C VAL A 100 -7.04 30.54 -6.39
N GLN A 101 -7.20 29.22 -6.38
CA GLN A 101 -6.08 28.28 -6.34
C GLN A 101 -5.14 28.48 -7.53
N GLN A 102 -5.68 28.58 -8.74
CA GLN A 102 -4.90 28.78 -9.97
C GLN A 102 -4.18 30.13 -9.98
N GLN A 103 -4.86 31.22 -9.60
CA GLN A 103 -4.24 32.56 -9.55
C GLN A 103 -3.16 32.62 -8.49
N LEU A 104 -3.38 32.02 -7.33
CA LEU A 104 -2.37 32.00 -6.26
C LEU A 104 -1.11 31.25 -6.69
N VAL A 105 -1.24 30.08 -7.33
CA VAL A 105 -0.08 29.33 -7.86
C VAL A 105 0.62 30.12 -8.96
N ALA A 106 -0.12 30.71 -9.92
CA ALA A 106 0.47 31.52 -10.98
C ALA A 106 1.23 32.74 -10.41
N LEU A 107 0.68 33.40 -9.41
CA LEU A 107 1.31 34.53 -8.72
C LEU A 107 2.61 34.12 -8.01
N LEU A 108 2.62 32.98 -7.32
CA LEU A 108 3.81 32.45 -6.65
C LEU A 108 4.90 32.07 -7.67
N ILE A 109 4.52 31.50 -8.83
CA ILE A 109 5.46 31.24 -9.93
C ILE A 109 6.05 32.56 -10.46
N GLY A 110 5.23 33.58 -10.68
CA GLY A 110 5.69 34.93 -11.03
C GLY A 110 6.61 35.56 -9.99
N ASN A 111 6.45 35.19 -8.72
CA ASN A 111 7.28 35.63 -7.62
C ASN A 111 8.62 34.88 -7.50
N GLY A 112 8.84 33.83 -8.31
CA GLY A 112 10.10 33.09 -8.39
C GLY A 112 10.03 31.66 -7.85
N CYS A 113 8.83 31.12 -7.60
CA CYS A 113 8.65 29.69 -7.38
C CYS A 113 8.61 28.94 -8.71
N ARG A 114 8.89 27.64 -8.68
CA ARG A 114 8.58 26.68 -9.74
C ARG A 114 7.37 25.85 -9.32
N ALA A 115 6.58 25.41 -10.29
CA ALA A 115 5.55 24.38 -10.00
C ALA A 115 6.22 23.08 -9.56
N ALA A 116 5.71 22.48 -8.49
CA ALA A 116 6.21 21.21 -7.98
C ALA A 116 5.80 20.05 -8.90
N GLU A 117 6.68 19.07 -9.02
CA GLU A 117 6.41 17.78 -9.65
C GLU A 117 5.60 16.84 -8.75
N GLY A 118 5.11 15.71 -9.28
CA GLY A 118 4.49 14.65 -8.48
C GLY A 118 5.46 14.16 -7.40
N GLY A 119 5.00 14.11 -6.12
CA GLY A 119 5.80 13.64 -5.00
C GLY A 119 7.01 14.48 -4.62
N GLU A 120 7.21 15.67 -5.19
CA GLU A 120 8.46 16.42 -4.98
C GLU A 120 8.67 16.88 -3.55
N PHE A 121 7.64 17.26 -2.82
CA PHE A 121 7.80 17.63 -1.40
C PHE A 121 8.27 16.42 -0.57
N THR A 122 7.74 15.23 -0.83
CA THR A 122 8.17 14.00 -0.13
C THR A 122 9.57 13.58 -0.56
N ARG A 123 9.92 13.75 -1.85
CA ARG A 123 11.28 13.54 -2.35
C ARG A 123 12.29 14.43 -1.63
N ARG A 124 11.97 15.72 -1.45
CA ARG A 124 12.82 16.66 -0.70
C ARG A 124 12.93 16.28 0.78
N ALA A 125 11.84 15.81 1.39
CA ALA A 125 11.87 15.29 2.75
C ALA A 125 12.84 14.09 2.88
N PHE A 126 12.85 13.18 1.91
CA PHE A 126 13.81 12.07 1.83
C PHE A 126 15.25 12.59 1.62
N MET A 127 15.49 13.46 0.64
CA MET A 127 16.83 14.00 0.33
C MET A 127 17.42 14.79 1.50
N ASN A 128 16.58 15.45 2.29
CA ASN A 128 16.96 16.21 3.48
C ASN A 128 17.01 15.33 4.76
N GLY A 129 16.89 14.01 4.64
CA GLY A 129 16.99 13.07 5.77
C GLY A 129 15.85 13.17 6.80
N ARG A 130 14.71 13.77 6.41
CA ARG A 130 13.51 13.84 7.28
C ARG A 130 12.78 12.51 7.33
N LEU A 131 12.80 11.78 6.21
CA LEU A 131 12.20 10.48 6.00
C LEU A 131 13.23 9.58 5.31
N ASP A 132 13.23 8.29 5.58
CA ASP A 132 13.84 7.32 4.69
C ASP A 132 12.87 6.94 3.56
N LEU A 133 13.33 6.12 2.61
CA LEU A 133 12.55 5.81 1.42
C LEU A 133 11.28 5.01 1.76
N SER A 134 11.36 4.06 2.72
CA SER A 134 10.20 3.28 3.15
C SER A 134 9.16 4.15 3.87
N GLN A 135 9.59 5.14 4.65
CA GLN A 135 8.71 6.13 5.28
C GLN A 135 8.06 7.06 4.24
N ALA A 136 8.83 7.47 3.22
CA ALA A 136 8.32 8.28 2.11
C ALA A 136 7.21 7.54 1.36
N GLU A 137 7.41 6.27 1.02
CA GLU A 137 6.36 5.42 0.42
C GLU A 137 5.14 5.28 1.33
N ALA A 138 5.36 5.12 2.65
CA ALA A 138 4.28 5.01 3.62
C ALA A 138 3.41 6.28 3.72
N VAL A 139 3.95 7.48 3.44
CA VAL A 139 3.14 8.72 3.34
C VAL A 139 2.06 8.57 2.26
N ALA A 140 2.41 8.03 1.09
CA ALA A 140 1.43 7.78 0.03
C ALA A 140 0.40 6.73 0.47
N ASP A 141 0.85 5.67 1.15
CA ASP A 141 -0.01 4.59 1.63
C ASP A 141 -1.01 5.06 2.70
N VAL A 142 -0.60 5.95 3.61
CA VAL A 142 -1.52 6.58 4.59
C VAL A 142 -2.65 7.33 3.87
N ILE A 143 -2.31 8.07 2.82
CA ILE A 143 -3.26 8.87 2.06
C ILE A 143 -4.21 8.01 1.23
N ALA A 144 -3.69 6.91 0.65
CA ALA A 144 -4.46 5.99 -0.16
C ALA A 144 -5.27 4.96 0.67
N SER A 145 -5.05 4.91 2.00
CA SER A 145 -5.65 3.88 2.85
C SER A 145 -7.18 3.99 2.89
N GLY A 146 -7.87 2.98 2.38
CA GLY A 146 -9.33 2.87 2.37
C GLY A 146 -9.90 2.07 3.55
N SER A 147 -9.05 1.47 4.42
CA SER A 147 -9.52 0.65 5.54
C SER A 147 -8.71 0.92 6.81
N LYS A 148 -9.31 0.59 7.97
CA LYS A 148 -8.66 0.74 9.27
C LYS A 148 -7.35 -0.09 9.37
N ALA A 149 -7.34 -1.28 8.80
CA ALA A 149 -6.19 -2.15 8.80
C ALA A 149 -5.05 -1.58 7.93
N ALA A 150 -5.33 -1.15 6.71
CA ALA A 150 -4.38 -0.51 5.82
C ALA A 150 -3.79 0.77 6.43
N HIS A 151 -4.64 1.64 6.98
CA HIS A 151 -4.22 2.86 7.66
C HIS A 151 -3.27 2.58 8.83
N ARG A 152 -3.58 1.58 9.69
CA ARG A 152 -2.73 1.21 10.84
C ARG A 152 -1.33 0.79 10.40
N ILE A 153 -1.22 -0.05 9.38
CA ILE A 153 0.07 -0.51 8.85
C ILE A 153 0.84 0.68 8.26
N ALA A 154 0.21 1.48 7.41
CA ALA A 154 0.85 2.63 6.77
C ALA A 154 1.36 3.65 7.80
N VAL A 155 0.59 3.95 8.86
CA VAL A 155 1.03 4.84 9.95
C VAL A 155 2.20 4.23 10.73
N SER A 156 2.21 2.90 10.98
CA SER A 156 3.34 2.23 11.64
C SER A 156 4.62 2.33 10.81
N GLN A 157 4.53 2.12 9.49
CA GLN A 157 5.65 2.27 8.56
C GLN A 157 6.13 3.72 8.49
N MET A 158 5.21 4.69 8.33
CA MET A 158 5.54 6.13 8.31
C MET A 158 6.26 6.59 9.58
N ARG A 159 5.94 5.99 10.75
CA ARG A 159 6.64 6.24 12.03
C ARG A 159 7.99 5.53 12.15
N GLY A 160 8.45 4.87 11.09
CA GLY A 160 9.77 4.22 11.01
C GLY A 160 9.84 2.87 11.75
N GLY A 161 8.72 2.20 12.00
CA GLY A 161 8.73 0.87 12.63
C GLY A 161 9.52 -0.15 11.82
N PHE A 162 9.29 -0.15 10.51
CA PHE A 162 9.99 -1.03 9.57
C PHE A 162 11.47 -0.63 9.41
N SER A 163 11.76 0.65 9.24
CA SER A 163 13.12 1.16 9.09
C SER A 163 14.01 0.81 10.28
N ARG A 164 13.52 0.99 11.51
CA ARG A 164 14.28 0.62 12.71
C ARG A 164 14.63 -0.87 12.76
N MET A 165 13.70 -1.73 12.34
CA MET A 165 13.96 -3.17 12.27
C MET A 165 15.05 -3.49 11.24
N LEU A 166 14.97 -2.90 10.03
CA LEU A 166 16.00 -3.08 8.99
C LEU A 166 17.37 -2.55 9.42
N SER A 167 17.42 -1.37 10.05
CA SER A 167 18.65 -0.80 10.60
C SER A 167 19.29 -1.73 11.64
N SER A 168 18.50 -2.32 12.53
CA SER A 168 19.01 -3.29 13.51
C SER A 168 19.59 -4.55 12.85
N LEU A 169 18.93 -5.06 11.80
CA LEU A 169 19.47 -6.22 11.04
C LEU A 169 20.79 -5.85 10.34
N ARG A 170 20.87 -4.66 9.75
CA ARG A 170 22.10 -4.19 9.08
C ARG A 170 23.26 -3.95 10.07
N GLU A 171 22.97 -3.41 11.25
CA GLU A 171 24.00 -3.27 12.31
C GLU A 171 24.59 -4.63 12.69
N ARG A 172 23.76 -5.66 12.80
CA ARG A 172 24.22 -7.03 13.10
C ARG A 172 25.02 -7.64 11.95
N LEU A 173 24.62 -7.36 10.70
CA LEU A 173 25.40 -7.78 9.53
C LEU A 173 26.75 -7.06 9.46
N LEU A 174 26.83 -5.79 9.85
CA LEU A 174 28.08 -5.04 9.96
C LEU A 174 28.99 -5.65 11.05
N GLU A 175 28.44 -5.99 12.21
CA GLU A 175 29.18 -6.69 13.27
C GLU A 175 29.75 -8.02 12.73
N PHE A 176 28.92 -8.76 11.98
CA PHE A 176 29.34 -10.01 11.35
C PHE A 176 30.51 -9.80 10.39
N VAL A 177 30.41 -8.84 9.44
CA VAL A 177 31.49 -8.55 8.47
C VAL A 177 32.78 -8.16 9.20
N SER A 178 32.67 -7.31 10.23
CA SER A 178 33.84 -6.88 11.01
C SER A 178 34.54 -8.05 11.72
N LEU A 179 33.80 -9.01 12.25
CA LEU A 179 34.36 -10.22 12.85
C LEU A 179 35.07 -11.11 11.81
N MET A 180 34.50 -11.23 10.61
CA MET A 180 35.08 -12.01 9.51
C MET A 180 36.33 -11.34 8.96
N GLU A 181 36.36 -10.02 8.82
CA GLU A 181 37.56 -9.29 8.35
C GLU A 181 38.72 -9.42 9.34
N LEU A 182 38.44 -9.38 10.65
CA LEU A 182 39.46 -9.65 11.67
C LEU A 182 40.01 -11.07 11.56
N GLU A 183 39.17 -12.08 11.29
CA GLU A 183 39.61 -13.47 11.11
C GLU A 183 40.52 -13.62 9.88
N LEU A 184 40.21 -12.91 8.78
CA LEU A 184 40.99 -12.90 7.56
C LEU A 184 42.35 -12.22 7.74
N ASP A 185 42.41 -11.06 8.40
CA ASP A 185 43.65 -10.31 8.63
C ASP A 185 44.67 -11.08 9.51
N PHE A 186 44.17 -11.88 10.45
CA PHE A 186 44.99 -12.67 11.38
C PHE A 186 45.07 -14.15 11.05
N SER A 187 44.58 -14.58 9.88
CA SER A 187 44.62 -15.99 9.46
C SER A 187 46.01 -16.59 9.34
N GLU A 188 47.07 -15.76 9.28
CA GLU A 188 48.47 -16.19 9.27
C GLU A 188 49.02 -16.55 10.68
N GLU A 189 48.27 -16.22 11.77
CA GLU A 189 48.73 -16.36 13.15
C GLU A 189 48.12 -17.55 13.91
N ASP A 190 47.39 -18.48 13.26
CA ASP A 190 46.68 -19.62 13.87
C ASP A 190 45.70 -19.25 15.02
N VAL A 191 45.14 -18.05 14.99
CA VAL A 191 44.19 -17.57 16.01
C VAL A 191 42.80 -17.50 15.40
N GLU A 192 41.86 -18.35 15.86
CA GLU A 192 40.45 -18.22 15.55
C GLU A 192 39.85 -17.05 16.36
N PHE A 193 39.69 -15.87 15.75
CA PHE A 193 39.10 -14.67 16.38
C PHE A 193 37.59 -14.68 16.43
N ALA A 194 36.91 -15.38 15.52
CA ALA A 194 35.45 -15.49 15.51
C ALA A 194 35.01 -16.93 15.80
N ASP A 195 34.26 -17.14 16.85
CA ASP A 195 33.55 -18.40 17.06
C ASP A 195 32.55 -18.61 15.91
N ARG A 196 32.86 -19.54 15.02
CA ARG A 196 32.03 -19.91 13.88
C ARG A 196 30.59 -20.24 14.29
N THR A 197 30.40 -20.79 15.49
CA THR A 197 29.09 -21.06 16.08
C THR A 197 28.31 -19.76 16.30
N ARG A 198 28.99 -18.69 16.75
CA ARG A 198 28.40 -17.37 16.91
C ARG A 198 27.99 -16.73 15.59
N LEU A 199 28.85 -16.85 14.56
CA LEU A 199 28.54 -16.35 13.21
C LEU A 199 27.34 -17.05 12.61
N ILE A 200 27.25 -18.38 12.73
CA ILE A 200 26.09 -19.17 12.30
C ILE A 200 24.82 -18.71 13.04
N ALA A 201 24.87 -18.53 14.35
CA ALA A 201 23.73 -18.10 15.13
C ALA A 201 23.21 -16.72 14.71
N ILE A 202 24.10 -15.75 14.46
CA ILE A 202 23.73 -14.42 13.96
C ILE A 202 23.06 -14.54 12.57
N ALA A 203 23.65 -15.29 11.66
CA ALA A 203 23.12 -15.49 10.32
C ALA A 203 21.76 -16.21 10.31
N GLU A 204 21.54 -17.20 11.19
CA GLU A 204 20.26 -17.90 11.38
C GLU A 204 19.18 -16.95 11.88
N GLU A 205 19.51 -16.09 12.84
CA GLU A 205 18.57 -15.10 13.37
C GLU A 205 18.17 -14.08 12.30
N ILE A 206 19.11 -13.60 11.50
CA ILE A 206 18.85 -12.68 10.39
C ILE A 206 18.01 -13.38 9.32
N ASN A 207 18.35 -14.62 8.93
CA ASN A 207 17.57 -15.38 7.95
C ASN A 207 16.14 -15.57 8.43
N THR A 208 15.93 -15.89 9.69
CA THR A 208 14.59 -16.05 10.30
C THR A 208 13.79 -14.74 10.22
N ALA A 209 14.42 -13.61 10.54
CA ALA A 209 13.78 -12.30 10.52
C ALA A 209 13.42 -11.87 9.08
N VAL A 210 14.34 -12.03 8.13
CA VAL A 210 14.12 -11.71 6.72
C VAL A 210 13.01 -12.58 6.11
N THR A 211 13.04 -13.89 6.38
CA THR A 211 12.00 -14.82 5.91
C THR A 211 10.63 -14.44 6.46
N ARG A 212 10.53 -14.18 7.77
CA ARG A 212 9.26 -13.74 8.39
C ARG A 212 8.72 -12.45 7.77
N LEU A 213 9.59 -11.49 7.45
CA LEU A 213 9.20 -10.25 6.78
C LEU A 213 8.70 -10.54 5.36
N ALA A 214 9.41 -11.36 4.59
CA ALA A 214 8.99 -11.74 3.25
C ALA A 214 7.64 -12.47 3.27
N ASP A 215 7.45 -13.43 4.16
CA ASP A 215 6.20 -14.20 4.31
C ASP A 215 5.01 -13.32 4.68
N SER A 216 5.24 -12.19 5.37
CA SER A 216 4.18 -11.24 5.72
C SER A 216 3.60 -10.48 4.52
N PHE A 217 4.29 -10.50 3.37
CA PHE A 217 3.91 -9.71 2.20
C PHE A 217 2.54 -10.10 1.61
N ALA A 218 2.22 -11.39 1.53
CA ALA A 218 0.94 -11.84 0.98
C ALA A 218 -0.24 -11.21 1.71
N VAL A 219 -0.21 -11.25 3.05
CA VAL A 219 -1.24 -10.65 3.92
C VAL A 219 -1.18 -9.13 3.86
N GLY A 220 0.02 -8.54 3.92
CA GLY A 220 0.19 -7.09 3.86
C GLY A 220 -0.29 -6.47 2.55
N ASN A 221 0.01 -7.12 1.42
CA ASN A 221 -0.46 -6.70 0.10
C ASN A 221 -1.99 -6.80 -0.01
N ALA A 222 -2.59 -7.87 0.53
CA ALA A 222 -4.04 -8.03 0.57
C ALA A 222 -4.71 -6.98 1.47
N ILE A 223 -4.12 -6.63 2.61
CA ILE A 223 -4.63 -5.55 3.47
C ILE A 223 -4.56 -4.19 2.75
N LYS A 224 -3.46 -3.90 2.06
CA LYS A 224 -3.23 -2.64 1.34
C LYS A 224 -4.15 -2.48 0.14
N ASN A 225 -4.21 -3.49 -0.73
CA ASN A 225 -4.87 -3.44 -2.03
C ASN A 225 -6.28 -4.04 -2.03
N GLY A 226 -6.73 -4.59 -0.91
CA GLY A 226 -7.97 -5.35 -0.78
C GLY A 226 -7.77 -6.83 -1.08
N PHE A 227 -8.52 -7.67 -0.34
CA PHE A 227 -8.55 -9.11 -0.56
C PHE A 227 -9.26 -9.43 -1.88
N PRO A 228 -8.59 -10.04 -2.85
CA PRO A 228 -9.22 -10.34 -4.13
C PRO A 228 -10.24 -11.47 -3.98
N VAL A 229 -11.51 -11.19 -4.34
CA VAL A 229 -12.65 -12.09 -4.23
C VAL A 229 -13.18 -12.38 -5.62
N ALA A 230 -13.26 -13.66 -6.01
CA ALA A 230 -13.96 -14.10 -7.21
C ALA A 230 -15.34 -14.65 -6.86
N ILE A 231 -16.38 -14.25 -7.61
CA ILE A 231 -17.72 -14.82 -7.49
C ILE A 231 -17.96 -15.72 -8.69
N VAL A 232 -18.13 -17.03 -8.44
CA VAL A 232 -18.36 -18.03 -9.46
C VAL A 232 -19.63 -18.81 -9.17
N GLY A 233 -20.21 -19.46 -10.17
CA GLY A 233 -21.43 -20.27 -10.05
C GLY A 233 -22.26 -20.22 -11.31
N GLU A 234 -23.28 -21.08 -11.36
CA GLU A 234 -24.17 -21.25 -12.53
C GLU A 234 -24.88 -19.92 -12.91
N PRO A 235 -25.36 -19.79 -14.15
CA PRO A 235 -26.27 -18.72 -14.56
C PRO A 235 -27.46 -18.62 -13.59
N ASN A 236 -27.90 -17.39 -13.30
CA ASN A 236 -29.02 -17.12 -12.40
C ASN A 236 -28.88 -17.61 -10.93
N ALA A 237 -27.69 -18.03 -10.48
CA ALA A 237 -27.43 -18.33 -9.08
C ALA A 237 -27.52 -17.09 -8.15
N GLY A 238 -27.62 -15.88 -8.71
CA GLY A 238 -27.81 -14.65 -7.96
C GLY A 238 -26.52 -13.85 -7.73
N LYS A 239 -25.46 -14.07 -8.52
CA LYS A 239 -24.16 -13.40 -8.43
C LYS A 239 -24.30 -11.86 -8.45
N SER A 240 -24.99 -11.32 -9.46
CA SER A 240 -25.19 -9.87 -9.61
C SER A 240 -26.04 -9.29 -8.49
N THR A 241 -27.04 -10.04 -8.01
CA THR A 241 -27.91 -9.63 -6.89
C THR A 241 -27.11 -9.52 -5.61
N LEU A 242 -26.26 -10.52 -5.31
CA LEU A 242 -25.40 -10.50 -4.14
C LEU A 242 -24.39 -9.35 -4.21
N LEU A 243 -23.69 -9.21 -5.34
CA LEU A 243 -22.70 -8.13 -5.52
C LEU A 243 -23.33 -6.75 -5.33
N ASN A 244 -24.49 -6.50 -5.97
CA ASN A 244 -25.20 -5.25 -5.82
C ASN A 244 -25.68 -5.01 -4.37
N ARG A 245 -26.05 -6.05 -3.66
CA ARG A 245 -26.45 -5.94 -2.24
C ARG A 245 -25.28 -5.53 -1.37
N LEU A 246 -24.15 -6.23 -1.49
CA LEU A 246 -22.91 -5.92 -0.75
C LEU A 246 -22.40 -4.50 -1.04
N LEU A 247 -22.49 -4.04 -2.31
CA LEU A 247 -22.05 -2.70 -2.70
C LEU A 247 -23.00 -1.57 -2.25
N HIS A 248 -24.29 -1.86 -2.00
CA HIS A 248 -25.27 -0.82 -1.60
C HIS A 248 -25.14 -0.45 -0.13
N ASP A 249 -24.74 -1.36 0.73
CA ASP A 249 -24.54 -1.10 2.16
C ASP A 249 -23.33 -0.22 2.42
N ASP A 250 -22.29 -0.28 1.58
CA ASP A 250 -21.05 0.49 1.72
C ASP A 250 -21.15 1.92 1.14
N LYS A 251 -22.11 2.19 0.23
CA LYS A 251 -22.29 3.53 -0.38
C LYS A 251 -22.70 4.63 0.61
N ALA A 252 -23.09 4.28 1.83
CA ALA A 252 -23.43 5.24 2.88
C ALA A 252 -22.19 5.94 3.49
N LEU A 253 -20.97 5.47 3.22
CA LEU A 253 -19.73 5.95 3.87
C LEU A 253 -18.62 6.45 2.91
N VAL A 254 -18.76 6.30 1.59
CA VAL A 254 -17.70 6.69 0.65
C VAL A 254 -18.16 7.86 -0.23
N SER A 255 -17.48 9.00 -0.10
CA SER A 255 -17.62 10.14 -1.00
C SER A 255 -17.17 9.76 -2.41
N ASP A 256 -17.92 10.21 -3.43
CA ASP A 256 -17.61 10.14 -4.87
C ASP A 256 -16.27 10.84 -5.21
N ILE A 257 -15.14 10.24 -4.90
CA ILE A 257 -13.84 10.66 -5.46
C ILE A 257 -13.62 9.90 -6.77
N ARG A 258 -14.22 10.41 -7.85
CA ARG A 258 -13.88 10.05 -9.22
C ARG A 258 -12.54 10.69 -9.56
N GLY A 259 -11.56 9.87 -9.85
CA GLY A 259 -10.36 10.34 -10.54
C GLY A 259 -9.09 9.66 -10.08
N THR A 260 -8.75 8.56 -10.72
CA THR A 260 -7.44 8.29 -11.32
C THR A 260 -7.45 6.88 -11.92
N THR A 261 -6.99 6.79 -13.18
CA THR A 261 -6.61 5.62 -13.98
C THR A 261 -7.71 4.82 -14.70
N ARG A 262 -7.45 4.60 -15.97
CA ARG A 262 -8.16 3.80 -16.98
C ARG A 262 -7.93 2.29 -16.80
N ASP A 263 -7.96 1.78 -15.58
CA ASP A 263 -7.83 0.35 -15.34
C ASP A 263 -9.17 -0.22 -14.83
N VAL A 264 -9.44 -1.45 -15.18
CA VAL A 264 -10.63 -2.27 -14.92
C VAL A 264 -11.41 -1.80 -13.68
N ILE A 265 -12.69 -1.46 -13.85
CA ILE A 265 -13.59 -1.05 -12.75
C ILE A 265 -13.78 -2.29 -11.86
N GLU A 266 -12.97 -2.41 -10.84
CA GLU A 266 -13.14 -3.40 -9.79
C GLU A 266 -13.97 -2.76 -8.67
N ASP A 267 -15.00 -3.46 -8.22
CA ASP A 267 -15.83 -3.01 -7.12
C ASP A 267 -15.20 -3.43 -5.79
N THR A 268 -15.15 -2.52 -4.82
CA THR A 268 -14.59 -2.76 -3.49
C THR A 268 -15.63 -2.52 -2.40
N ILE A 269 -15.57 -3.31 -1.33
CA ILE A 269 -16.34 -3.10 -0.11
C ILE A 269 -15.42 -3.16 1.11
N THR A 270 -15.85 -2.52 2.21
CA THR A 270 -15.11 -2.55 3.48
C THR A 270 -15.95 -3.25 4.55
N LEU A 271 -15.52 -4.45 4.97
CA LEU A 271 -16.17 -5.25 6.01
C LEU A 271 -15.21 -5.49 7.17
N GLY A 272 -15.65 -5.28 8.40
CA GLY A 272 -14.82 -5.49 9.58
C GLY A 272 -13.51 -4.68 9.62
N GLY A 273 -13.42 -3.56 8.84
CA GLY A 273 -12.21 -2.75 8.72
C GLY A 273 -11.17 -3.32 7.74
N LEU A 274 -11.55 -4.29 6.92
CA LEU A 274 -10.79 -4.88 5.82
C LEU A 274 -11.45 -4.53 4.49
N THR A 275 -10.66 -4.31 3.44
CA THR A 275 -11.17 -4.08 2.08
C THR A 275 -11.21 -5.38 1.31
N PHE A 276 -12.33 -5.67 0.63
CA PHE A 276 -12.52 -6.79 -0.29
C PHE A 276 -12.72 -6.22 -1.70
N ARG A 277 -11.97 -6.76 -2.66
CA ARG A 277 -11.95 -6.33 -4.04
C ARG A 277 -12.51 -7.43 -4.93
N PHE A 278 -13.69 -7.20 -5.50
CA PHE A 278 -14.34 -8.17 -6.38
C PHE A 278 -13.72 -8.11 -7.78
N ILE A 279 -13.17 -9.25 -8.22
CA ILE A 279 -12.50 -9.36 -9.51
C ILE A 279 -13.55 -9.50 -10.60
N ASP A 280 -13.45 -8.67 -11.67
CA ASP A 280 -14.28 -8.70 -12.89
C ASP A 280 -15.79 -8.63 -12.67
N THR A 281 -16.21 -7.59 -12.02
CA THR A 281 -17.64 -7.29 -11.86
C THR A 281 -18.34 -6.93 -13.18
N ALA A 282 -17.59 -6.56 -14.24
CA ALA A 282 -18.15 -6.23 -15.56
C ALA A 282 -18.84 -7.43 -16.21
N GLY A 283 -18.29 -8.65 -16.10
CA GLY A 283 -18.93 -9.87 -16.57
C GLY A 283 -20.16 -10.27 -15.77
N ILE A 284 -20.21 -9.86 -14.49
CA ILE A 284 -21.36 -10.13 -13.60
C ILE A 284 -22.52 -9.15 -13.84
N ARG A 285 -22.22 -7.89 -14.26
CA ARG A 285 -23.21 -6.83 -14.52
C ARG A 285 -23.87 -6.91 -15.89
N GLN A 286 -23.26 -7.57 -16.88
CA GLN A 286 -23.71 -7.59 -18.28
C GLN A 286 -24.43 -8.87 -18.69
N THR A 287 -24.99 -9.66 -17.78
CA THR A 287 -25.74 -10.88 -18.11
C THR A 287 -27.01 -10.58 -18.92
N THR A 288 -26.83 -10.53 -20.25
CA THR A 288 -27.85 -10.81 -21.24
C THR A 288 -27.30 -11.90 -22.19
N ASP A 289 -27.71 -13.10 -22.01
CA ASP A 289 -27.89 -14.31 -22.83
C ASP A 289 -26.98 -14.63 -24.06
N ALA A 290 -25.91 -13.95 -24.40
CA ALA A 290 -25.27 -14.19 -25.70
C ALA A 290 -23.78 -14.55 -25.74
N ILE A 291 -23.01 -14.58 -24.63
CA ILE A 291 -21.55 -14.77 -24.67
C ILE A 291 -21.03 -15.79 -23.62
N GLU A 292 -21.74 -16.83 -23.35
CA GLU A 292 -21.36 -17.78 -22.28
C GLU A 292 -20.28 -18.80 -22.65
N THR A 293 -20.08 -19.07 -23.95
CA THR A 293 -19.11 -20.10 -24.38
C THR A 293 -17.64 -19.63 -24.43
N MET A 294 -17.36 -18.33 -24.46
CA MET A 294 -16.00 -17.77 -24.36
C MET A 294 -15.59 -17.41 -22.91
N GLY A 295 -16.47 -17.66 -21.94
CA GLY A 295 -16.31 -17.24 -20.54
C GLY A 295 -15.51 -18.22 -19.66
N ILE A 296 -15.43 -19.49 -20.02
CA ILE A 296 -14.90 -20.54 -19.13
C ILE A 296 -13.39 -20.33 -18.83
N GLU A 297 -12.57 -20.12 -19.85
CA GLU A 297 -11.13 -19.87 -19.65
C GLU A 297 -10.84 -18.57 -18.89
N ARG A 298 -11.62 -17.51 -19.13
CA ARG A 298 -11.51 -16.26 -18.38
C ARG A 298 -11.91 -16.43 -16.92
N THR A 299 -12.93 -17.25 -16.65
CA THR A 299 -13.39 -17.54 -15.28
C THR A 299 -12.31 -18.27 -14.49
N PHE A 300 -11.63 -19.26 -15.07
CA PHE A 300 -10.55 -19.97 -14.39
C PHE A 300 -9.34 -19.08 -14.09
N LYS A 301 -8.92 -18.24 -15.04
CA LYS A 301 -7.84 -17.28 -14.77
C LYS A 301 -8.14 -16.35 -13.60
N LYS A 302 -9.40 -15.94 -13.44
CA LYS A 302 -9.86 -15.10 -12.31
C LYS A 302 -9.85 -15.85 -10.98
N LEU A 303 -10.21 -17.13 -11.02
CA LEU A 303 -10.08 -17.98 -9.84
C LEU A 303 -8.63 -18.07 -9.40
N ASP A 304 -7.67 -18.11 -10.33
CA ASP A 304 -6.25 -18.18 -10.01
C ASP A 304 -5.72 -16.89 -9.33
N GLU A 305 -6.29 -15.74 -9.65
CA GLU A 305 -5.94 -14.43 -9.07
C GLU A 305 -6.63 -14.17 -7.72
N ALA A 306 -7.69 -14.90 -7.37
CA ALA A 306 -8.45 -14.72 -6.15
C ALA A 306 -7.75 -15.32 -4.92
N ALA A 307 -7.87 -14.64 -3.77
CA ALA A 307 -7.55 -15.20 -2.46
C ALA A 307 -8.77 -15.88 -1.82
N ILE A 308 -9.97 -15.36 -2.13
CA ILE A 308 -11.24 -15.89 -1.65
C ILE A 308 -12.14 -16.20 -2.85
N ILE A 309 -12.73 -17.37 -2.85
CA ILE A 309 -13.66 -17.81 -3.89
C ILE A 309 -15.06 -17.95 -3.27
N LEU A 310 -16.02 -17.16 -3.76
CA LEU A 310 -17.45 -17.31 -3.45
C LEU A 310 -18.09 -18.17 -4.51
N TRP A 311 -18.35 -19.43 -4.17
CA TRP A 311 -19.06 -20.37 -5.03
C TRP A 311 -20.57 -20.25 -4.79
N MET A 312 -21.25 -19.53 -5.69
CA MET A 312 -22.70 -19.31 -5.64
C MET A 312 -23.45 -20.52 -6.15
N ILE A 313 -24.32 -21.07 -5.31
CA ILE A 313 -25.17 -22.24 -5.59
C ILE A 313 -26.62 -21.76 -5.58
N ASP A 314 -27.36 -22.04 -6.66
CA ASP A 314 -28.81 -21.85 -6.71
C ASP A 314 -29.49 -22.96 -5.93
N GLY A 315 -30.01 -22.68 -4.74
CA GLY A 315 -30.68 -23.68 -3.89
C GLY A 315 -31.94 -24.31 -4.51
N THR A 316 -32.51 -23.72 -5.57
CA THR A 316 -33.66 -24.25 -6.26
C THR A 316 -33.31 -25.31 -7.32
N GLN A 317 -32.00 -25.50 -7.59
CA GLN A 317 -31.53 -26.52 -8.57
C GLN A 317 -31.30 -27.89 -7.90
N PRO A 318 -31.26 -28.97 -8.71
CA PRO A 318 -31.04 -30.32 -8.18
C PRO A 318 -29.72 -30.46 -7.46
N VAL A 319 -29.72 -31.09 -6.31
CA VAL A 319 -28.51 -31.38 -5.49
C VAL A 319 -27.42 -32.11 -6.27
N ALA A 320 -27.80 -32.91 -7.28
CA ALA A 320 -26.87 -33.68 -8.12
C ALA A 320 -25.84 -32.80 -8.88
N ASN A 321 -26.17 -31.56 -9.18
CA ASN A 321 -25.27 -30.65 -9.91
C ASN A 321 -24.06 -30.20 -9.06
N ILE A 322 -24.18 -30.23 -7.73
CA ILE A 322 -23.15 -29.73 -6.80
C ILE A 322 -21.81 -30.44 -7.00
N ALA A 323 -21.83 -31.78 -7.13
CA ALA A 323 -20.60 -32.57 -7.30
C ALA A 323 -19.87 -32.25 -8.62
N THR A 324 -20.63 -32.03 -9.69
CA THR A 324 -20.04 -31.69 -11.01
C THR A 324 -19.37 -30.32 -10.98
N VAL A 325 -20.07 -29.30 -10.46
CA VAL A 325 -19.53 -27.93 -10.37
C VAL A 325 -18.36 -27.86 -9.38
N ALA A 326 -18.43 -28.62 -8.28
CA ALA A 326 -17.33 -28.72 -7.33
C ALA A 326 -16.04 -29.25 -7.99
N ALA A 327 -16.17 -30.29 -8.85
CA ALA A 327 -15.02 -30.86 -9.54
C ALA A 327 -14.28 -29.87 -10.45
N ASP A 328 -14.99 -28.87 -11.00
CA ASP A 328 -14.42 -27.83 -11.83
C ASP A 328 -13.76 -26.71 -11.00
N ILE A 329 -14.30 -26.42 -9.81
CA ILE A 329 -13.82 -25.29 -8.96
C ILE A 329 -12.66 -25.71 -8.06
N LEU A 330 -12.70 -26.93 -7.48
CA LEU A 330 -11.73 -27.36 -6.47
C LEU A 330 -10.26 -27.32 -6.91
N PRO A 331 -9.88 -27.66 -8.17
CA PRO A 331 -8.51 -27.55 -8.62
C PRO A 331 -7.94 -26.10 -8.54
N HIS A 332 -8.82 -25.11 -8.70
CA HIS A 332 -8.47 -23.69 -8.61
C HIS A 332 -8.58 -23.11 -7.20
N ALA A 333 -9.12 -23.87 -6.26
CA ALA A 333 -9.29 -23.45 -4.86
C ALA A 333 -8.15 -23.93 -3.95
N GLU A 334 -7.17 -24.66 -4.47
CA GLU A 334 -6.03 -25.13 -3.69
C GLU A 334 -5.22 -23.95 -3.13
N GLY A 335 -4.99 -23.93 -1.81
CA GLY A 335 -4.32 -22.84 -1.13
C GLY A 335 -5.13 -21.54 -0.95
N LYS A 336 -6.45 -21.56 -1.26
CA LYS A 336 -7.36 -20.42 -1.18
C LYS A 336 -8.52 -20.68 -0.25
N HIS A 337 -9.21 -19.62 0.17
CA HIS A 337 -10.42 -19.73 0.97
C HIS A 337 -11.65 -19.90 0.08
N LEU A 338 -12.25 -21.10 0.10
CA LEU A 338 -13.49 -21.39 -0.62
C LEU A 338 -14.70 -21.23 0.31
N VAL A 339 -15.65 -20.38 -0.08
CA VAL A 339 -16.94 -20.18 0.61
C VAL A 339 -18.05 -20.61 -0.35
N ALA A 340 -18.71 -21.70 -0.06
CA ALA A 340 -19.89 -22.17 -0.79
C ALA A 340 -21.14 -21.42 -0.28
N VAL A 341 -21.78 -20.64 -1.15
CA VAL A 341 -22.91 -19.78 -0.82
C VAL A 341 -24.19 -20.35 -1.42
N ILE A 342 -24.99 -21.04 -0.59
CA ILE A 342 -26.31 -21.56 -0.97
C ILE A 342 -27.29 -20.38 -0.93
N ASN A 343 -27.72 -19.92 -2.10
CA ASN A 343 -28.61 -18.78 -2.26
C ASN A 343 -30.06 -19.18 -2.49
N LYS A 344 -30.98 -18.23 -2.37
CA LYS A 344 -32.46 -18.39 -2.56
C LYS A 344 -33.11 -19.26 -1.49
N ILE A 345 -32.61 -19.22 -0.24
CA ILE A 345 -33.19 -19.99 0.86
C ILE A 345 -34.62 -19.59 1.20
N ASP A 346 -35.04 -18.40 0.78
CA ASP A 346 -36.45 -17.93 0.88
C ASP A 346 -37.45 -18.80 0.09
N CYS A 347 -36.95 -19.61 -0.86
CA CYS A 347 -37.74 -20.53 -1.67
C CYS A 347 -37.62 -21.99 -1.20
N LEU A 348 -36.93 -22.30 -0.11
CA LEU A 348 -36.58 -23.66 0.31
C LEU A 348 -37.17 -24.01 1.67
N SER A 349 -37.37 -25.31 1.91
CA SER A 349 -37.65 -25.82 3.25
C SER A 349 -36.35 -26.08 4.03
N ASP A 350 -36.43 -26.18 5.37
CA ASP A 350 -35.27 -26.51 6.22
C ASP A 350 -34.66 -27.88 5.84
N ALA A 351 -35.48 -28.81 5.37
CA ALA A 351 -35.00 -30.11 4.90
C ALA A 351 -34.18 -30.01 3.62
N ASP A 352 -34.58 -29.13 2.67
CA ASP A 352 -33.84 -28.89 1.43
C ASP A 352 -32.51 -28.18 1.72
N ILE A 353 -32.51 -27.18 2.60
CA ILE A 353 -31.29 -26.50 3.04
C ILE A 353 -30.33 -27.50 3.67
N SER A 354 -30.81 -28.39 4.54
CA SER A 354 -29.99 -29.41 5.19
C SER A 354 -29.37 -30.38 4.21
N ALA A 355 -30.16 -30.82 3.20
CA ALA A 355 -29.71 -31.72 2.13
C ALA A 355 -28.60 -31.05 1.26
N LEU A 356 -28.79 -29.75 0.88
CA LEU A 356 -27.82 -29.00 0.12
C LEU A 356 -26.50 -28.79 0.91
N ARG A 357 -26.60 -28.44 2.19
CA ARG A 357 -25.40 -28.30 3.06
C ARG A 357 -24.64 -29.64 3.14
N SER A 358 -25.32 -30.76 3.29
CA SER A 358 -24.70 -32.10 3.33
C SER A 358 -24.02 -32.45 2.01
N ALA A 359 -24.62 -32.12 0.89
CA ALA A 359 -24.07 -32.38 -0.43
C ALA A 359 -22.81 -31.51 -0.67
N VAL A 360 -22.86 -30.24 -0.31
CA VAL A 360 -21.68 -29.32 -0.39
C VAL A 360 -20.56 -29.81 0.51
N ALA A 361 -20.84 -30.17 1.77
CA ALA A 361 -19.85 -30.70 2.70
C ALA A 361 -19.20 -32.01 2.20
N THR A 362 -19.94 -32.83 1.44
CA THR A 362 -19.39 -34.04 0.82
C THR A 362 -18.54 -33.72 -0.40
N ALA A 363 -18.99 -32.80 -1.27
CA ALA A 363 -18.29 -32.44 -2.51
C ALA A 363 -17.07 -31.58 -2.28
N ALA A 364 -17.12 -30.65 -1.31
CA ALA A 364 -16.05 -29.68 -0.96
C ALA A 364 -15.86 -29.63 0.55
N PRO A 365 -15.18 -30.59 1.18
CA PRO A 365 -15.04 -30.67 2.65
C PRO A 365 -14.33 -29.52 3.30
N SER A 366 -13.46 -28.82 2.56
CA SER A 366 -12.69 -27.66 3.04
C SER A 366 -13.43 -26.33 2.89
N ALA A 367 -14.59 -26.31 2.20
CA ALA A 367 -15.34 -25.09 1.98
C ALA A 367 -16.12 -24.66 3.23
N ALA A 368 -16.06 -23.36 3.57
CA ALA A 368 -17.04 -22.77 4.47
C ALA A 368 -18.40 -22.71 3.78
N ILE A 369 -19.49 -22.92 4.52
CA ILE A 369 -20.84 -22.95 3.94
C ILE A 369 -21.71 -21.83 4.52
N ALA A 370 -22.07 -20.87 3.67
CA ALA A 370 -23.05 -19.84 3.96
C ALA A 370 -24.39 -20.16 3.29
N THR A 371 -25.49 -19.86 3.98
CA THR A 371 -26.85 -20.04 3.45
C THR A 371 -27.58 -18.69 3.51
N ILE A 372 -27.94 -18.14 2.35
CA ILE A 372 -28.47 -16.77 2.25
C ILE A 372 -29.67 -16.66 1.30
N SER A 373 -30.41 -15.56 1.41
CA SER A 373 -31.19 -15.03 0.29
C SER A 373 -30.72 -13.62 -0.03
N ALA A 374 -29.97 -13.47 -1.10
CA ALA A 374 -29.48 -12.16 -1.55
C ALA A 374 -30.62 -11.22 -1.97
N LYS A 375 -31.76 -11.76 -2.41
CA LYS A 375 -32.94 -10.97 -2.82
C LYS A 375 -33.79 -10.53 -1.62
N ALA A 376 -33.99 -11.41 -0.64
CA ALA A 376 -34.80 -11.15 0.54
C ALA A 376 -33.99 -10.60 1.71
N ASP A 377 -32.69 -10.41 1.53
CA ASP A 377 -31.78 -9.91 2.56
C ASP A 377 -31.73 -10.78 3.83
N ILE A 378 -31.74 -12.11 3.63
CA ILE A 378 -31.73 -13.06 4.74
C ILE A 378 -30.31 -13.59 4.91
N ALA A 379 -29.76 -13.48 6.12
CA ALA A 379 -28.49 -14.04 6.55
C ALA A 379 -27.26 -13.55 5.72
N VAL A 380 -27.34 -12.40 5.06
CA VAL A 380 -26.22 -11.80 4.33
C VAL A 380 -25.08 -11.43 5.31
N ASP A 381 -25.42 -10.96 6.51
CA ASP A 381 -24.43 -10.67 7.58
C ASP A 381 -23.55 -11.89 7.92
N SER A 382 -24.11 -13.13 7.82
CA SER A 382 -23.34 -14.35 8.08
C SER A 382 -22.32 -14.62 6.97
N LEU A 383 -22.60 -14.23 5.74
CA LEU A 383 -21.63 -14.27 4.64
C LEU A 383 -20.54 -13.23 4.81
N GLU A 384 -20.90 -12.02 5.23
CA GLU A 384 -19.91 -10.98 5.55
C GLU A 384 -18.95 -11.43 6.64
N GLN A 385 -19.46 -12.06 7.70
CA GLN A 385 -18.65 -12.65 8.74
C GLN A 385 -17.72 -13.75 8.19
N SER A 386 -18.23 -14.61 7.30
CA SER A 386 -17.41 -15.63 6.64
C SER A 386 -16.32 -15.06 5.75
N LEU A 387 -16.56 -13.92 5.10
CA LEU A 387 -15.53 -13.18 4.35
C LEU A 387 -14.43 -12.63 5.29
N ILE A 388 -14.83 -12.04 6.42
CA ILE A 388 -13.89 -11.52 7.42
C ILE A 388 -13.03 -12.65 7.98
N GLU A 389 -13.63 -13.82 8.28
CA GLU A 389 -12.93 -15.01 8.76
C GLU A 389 -12.00 -15.60 7.69
N ALA A 390 -12.41 -15.63 6.43
CA ALA A 390 -11.61 -16.10 5.29
C ALA A 390 -10.43 -15.16 5.00
N ALA A 391 -10.57 -13.85 5.22
CA ALA A 391 -9.47 -12.91 5.13
C ALA A 391 -8.41 -13.18 6.19
N ALA A 392 -8.74 -13.99 7.23
CA ALA A 392 -7.91 -14.47 8.34
C ALA A 392 -6.69 -13.60 8.62
N VAL A 393 -6.92 -12.31 8.83
CA VAL A 393 -5.94 -11.45 9.53
C VAL A 393 -6.06 -11.84 11.01
N ALA A 394 -5.95 -13.19 11.22
CA ALA A 394 -5.91 -13.75 12.55
C ALA A 394 -4.82 -13.04 13.30
N ASP A 395 -5.18 -12.35 14.39
CA ASP A 395 -4.30 -11.92 15.49
C ASP A 395 -2.85 -11.61 15.07
N THR A 396 -2.68 -10.82 14.00
CA THR A 396 -1.37 -10.23 13.76
C THR A 396 -1.14 -9.28 14.93
N ASP A 397 -0.12 -9.58 15.72
CA ASP A 397 0.36 -8.68 16.77
C ASP A 397 0.21 -7.23 16.28
N PRO A 398 -0.51 -6.36 17.01
CA PRO A 398 -0.70 -4.97 16.63
C PRO A 398 0.62 -4.23 16.33
N ASN A 399 1.73 -4.74 16.86
CA ASN A 399 3.07 -4.22 16.68
C ASN A 399 3.89 -4.99 15.62
N ALA A 400 3.34 -6.03 15.00
CA ALA A 400 4.05 -6.77 13.97
C ALA A 400 4.37 -5.85 12.77
N VAL A 401 5.61 -5.91 12.32
CA VAL A 401 6.03 -5.27 11.08
C VAL A 401 5.56 -6.14 9.92
N ILE A 402 4.71 -5.57 9.06
CA ILE A 402 4.12 -6.25 7.90
C ILE A 402 4.59 -5.53 6.63
N VAL A 403 5.07 -6.29 5.66
CA VAL A 403 5.51 -5.80 4.35
C VAL A 403 4.30 -5.67 3.42
N THR A 404 4.11 -4.49 2.82
CA THR A 404 2.96 -4.19 1.94
C THR A 404 3.38 -3.82 0.53
N ASN A 405 4.66 -3.54 0.30
CA ASN A 405 5.20 -3.07 -0.97
C ASN A 405 5.95 -4.19 -1.69
N ALA A 406 5.63 -4.43 -2.96
CA ALA A 406 6.28 -5.46 -3.78
C ALA A 406 7.80 -5.22 -3.94
N ARG A 407 8.26 -3.96 -4.01
CA ARG A 407 9.69 -3.62 -4.05
C ARG A 407 10.42 -4.10 -2.79
N HIS A 408 9.80 -3.88 -1.61
CA HIS A 408 10.37 -4.35 -0.34
C HIS A 408 10.42 -5.88 -0.28
N TYR A 409 9.36 -6.54 -0.77
CA TYR A 409 9.30 -8.01 -0.84
C TYR A 409 10.40 -8.58 -1.73
N ASP A 410 10.60 -8.02 -2.92
CA ASP A 410 11.64 -8.43 -3.85
C ASP A 410 13.04 -8.28 -3.24
N ALA A 411 13.33 -7.14 -2.64
CA ALA A 411 14.59 -6.91 -1.93
C ALA A 411 14.79 -7.89 -0.75
N LEU A 412 13.73 -8.22 -0.01
CA LEU A 412 13.80 -9.21 1.08
C LEU A 412 14.03 -10.63 0.57
N LEU A 413 13.48 -11.01 -0.59
CA LEU A 413 13.78 -12.31 -1.21
C LEU A 413 15.26 -12.44 -1.56
N HIS A 414 15.82 -11.43 -2.23
CA HIS A 414 17.23 -11.40 -2.57
C HIS A 414 18.14 -11.38 -1.34
N ALA A 415 17.80 -10.59 -0.32
CA ALA A 415 18.50 -10.60 0.96
C ALA A 415 18.45 -11.98 1.63
N GLY A 416 17.29 -12.67 1.57
CA GLY A 416 17.11 -14.02 2.08
C GLY A 416 17.92 -15.07 1.32
N GLU A 417 18.08 -14.91 0.01
CA GLU A 417 18.95 -15.78 -0.78
C GLU A 417 20.42 -15.59 -0.42
N ALA A 418 20.87 -14.35 -0.28
CA ALA A 418 22.24 -14.02 0.08
C ALA A 418 22.60 -14.56 1.48
N ILE A 419 21.75 -14.35 2.49
CA ILE A 419 22.02 -14.85 3.85
C ILE A 419 21.99 -16.40 3.92
N ARG A 420 21.18 -17.07 3.12
CA ARG A 420 21.19 -18.54 3.02
C ARG A 420 22.50 -19.06 2.41
N ARG A 421 23.01 -18.43 1.34
CA ARG A 421 24.34 -18.78 0.78
C ARG A 421 25.44 -18.58 1.81
N ALA A 422 25.40 -17.47 2.56
CA ALA A 422 26.36 -17.24 3.65
C ALA A 422 26.30 -18.33 4.72
N LEU A 423 25.09 -18.76 5.15
CA LEU A 423 24.90 -19.86 6.10
C LEU A 423 25.46 -21.19 5.58
N ASP A 424 25.18 -21.53 4.32
CA ASP A 424 25.66 -22.76 3.71
C ASP A 424 27.18 -22.72 3.57
N GLY A 425 27.76 -21.56 3.23
CA GLY A 425 29.20 -21.34 3.20
C GLY A 425 29.87 -21.54 4.57
N LEU A 426 29.28 -20.97 5.64
CA LEU A 426 29.76 -21.17 7.00
C LEU A 426 29.71 -22.63 7.42
N ARG A 427 28.61 -23.34 7.16
CA ARG A 427 28.45 -24.76 7.50
C ARG A 427 29.39 -25.69 6.72
N SER A 428 29.65 -25.33 5.46
CA SER A 428 30.53 -26.12 4.56
C SER A 428 32.00 -25.80 4.71
N GLY A 429 32.40 -24.84 5.54
CA GLY A 429 33.78 -24.45 5.74
C GLY A 429 34.43 -23.69 4.57
N ILE A 430 33.58 -22.97 3.78
CA ILE A 430 34.07 -22.10 2.68
C ILE A 430 34.86 -20.93 3.26
N SER A 431 35.83 -20.40 2.47
CA SER A 431 36.63 -19.23 2.84
C SER A 431 35.77 -18.03 3.25
N GLY A 432 36.21 -17.31 4.27
CA GLY A 432 35.55 -16.13 4.83
C GLY A 432 35.26 -15.01 3.82
N ASP A 433 36.11 -14.88 2.78
CA ASP A 433 35.91 -13.89 1.70
C ASP A 433 34.57 -14.05 0.98
N PHE A 434 34.23 -15.30 0.61
CA PHE A 434 32.94 -15.57 -0.06
C PHE A 434 31.75 -15.34 0.86
N VAL A 435 31.88 -15.77 2.13
CA VAL A 435 30.83 -15.52 3.13
C VAL A 435 30.64 -14.02 3.35
N SER A 436 31.71 -13.25 3.47
CA SER A 436 31.66 -11.79 3.62
C SER A 436 31.01 -11.11 2.42
N GLN A 437 31.25 -11.61 1.20
CA GLN A 437 30.61 -11.10 -0.01
C GLN A 437 29.08 -11.32 0.02
N ASP A 438 28.61 -12.52 0.38
CA ASP A 438 27.18 -12.82 0.50
C ASP A 438 26.50 -11.96 1.59
N ILE A 439 27.20 -11.73 2.70
CA ILE A 439 26.70 -10.83 3.77
C ILE A 439 26.59 -9.38 3.28
N ARG A 440 27.57 -8.88 2.54
CA ARG A 440 27.53 -7.53 1.95
C ARG A 440 26.39 -7.40 0.93
N GLU A 441 26.13 -8.44 0.14
CA GLU A 441 25.00 -8.51 -0.79
C GLU A 441 23.65 -8.45 -0.03
N CYS A 442 23.51 -9.20 1.07
CA CYS A 442 22.34 -9.11 1.95
C CYS A 442 22.14 -7.69 2.49
N MET A 443 23.22 -7.05 2.97
CA MET A 443 23.18 -5.65 3.45
C MET A 443 22.78 -4.68 2.34
N HIS A 444 23.23 -4.90 1.11
CA HIS A 444 22.88 -4.10 -0.06
C HIS A 444 21.37 -4.08 -0.28
N TYR A 445 20.74 -5.26 -0.38
CA TYR A 445 19.30 -5.36 -0.59
C TYR A 445 18.47 -4.78 0.57
N LEU A 446 18.90 -4.97 1.82
CA LEU A 446 18.23 -4.31 2.96
C LEU A 446 18.38 -2.78 2.91
N GLY A 447 19.53 -2.27 2.42
CA GLY A 447 19.78 -0.84 2.23
C GLY A 447 18.98 -0.20 1.10
N GLU A 448 18.63 -0.95 0.06
CA GLU A 448 17.74 -0.50 -1.01
C GLU A 448 16.32 -0.19 -0.50
N ILE A 449 15.83 -0.92 0.50
CA ILE A 449 14.50 -0.69 1.08
C ILE A 449 14.43 0.68 1.75
N THR A 450 15.43 1.04 2.55
CA THR A 450 15.49 2.32 3.28
C THR A 450 16.00 3.48 2.42
N GLY A 451 16.58 3.18 1.24
CA GLY A 451 17.14 4.19 0.35
C GLY A 451 18.56 4.63 0.71
N GLU A 452 19.26 3.93 1.61
CA GLU A 452 20.68 4.16 1.86
C GLU A 452 21.52 3.82 0.63
N ILE A 453 21.03 2.87 -0.17
CA ILE A 453 21.56 2.51 -1.49
C ILE A 453 20.41 2.67 -2.48
N THR A 454 20.51 3.64 -3.38
CA THR A 454 19.45 3.91 -4.35
C THR A 454 20.01 4.53 -5.63
N THR A 455 19.29 4.35 -6.73
CA THR A 455 19.58 4.99 -8.02
C THR A 455 18.55 6.08 -8.32
N HIS A 456 18.92 7.04 -9.18
CA HIS A 456 17.99 8.08 -9.64
C HIS A 456 16.77 7.51 -10.34
N GLU A 457 16.90 6.40 -11.05
CA GLU A 457 15.81 5.74 -11.74
C GLU A 457 14.78 5.16 -10.75
N ILE A 458 15.24 4.53 -9.67
CA ILE A 458 14.38 4.00 -8.60
C ILE A 458 13.62 5.15 -7.93
N LEU A 459 14.31 6.24 -7.55
CA LEU A 459 13.66 7.42 -6.96
C LEU A 459 12.62 8.03 -7.91
N GLY A 460 12.97 8.19 -9.19
CA GLY A 460 12.06 8.70 -10.22
C GLY A 460 10.80 7.83 -10.34
N SER A 461 10.95 6.50 -10.38
CA SER A 461 9.83 5.57 -10.48
C SER A 461 8.90 5.62 -9.26
N ILE A 462 9.46 5.74 -8.05
CA ILE A 462 8.68 5.81 -6.81
C ILE A 462 7.89 7.11 -6.76
N PHE A 463 8.56 8.27 -6.89
CA PHE A 463 7.93 9.56 -6.68
C PHE A 463 6.99 9.98 -7.83
N SER A 464 7.18 9.48 -9.06
CA SER A 464 6.25 9.75 -10.18
C SER A 464 4.82 9.24 -9.95
N ARG A 465 4.64 8.29 -9.02
CA ARG A 465 3.31 7.75 -8.65
C ARG A 465 2.58 8.58 -7.60
N PHE A 466 3.25 9.60 -7.03
CA PHE A 466 2.65 10.46 -6.02
C PHE A 466 1.84 11.59 -6.65
N CYS A 467 0.84 12.08 -5.92
CA CYS A 467 0.08 13.25 -6.34
C CYS A 467 0.96 14.52 -6.29
N ILE A 468 0.67 15.47 -7.19
CA ILE A 468 1.24 16.82 -7.13
C ILE A 468 0.81 17.47 -5.80
N GLY A 469 1.74 18.15 -5.12
CA GLY A 469 1.48 18.80 -3.82
C GLY A 469 1.83 17.95 -2.59
N LYS A 470 2.43 16.75 -2.82
CA LYS A 470 2.91 15.83 -1.77
C LYS A 470 4.38 15.52 -1.91
#